data_39fb2e5b8212ad6e6b0465c2a9afb1e7
#
_entry.id   39fb2e5b8212ad6e6b0465c2a9afb1e7
#
_cell.length_a   1.000
_cell.length_b   1.000
_cell.length_c   1.000
_cell.angle_alpha   90.00
_cell.angle_beta   90.00
_cell.angle_gamma   90.00
#
_symmetry.space_group_name_H-M   'P 1'
#
loop_
_entity.id
_entity.type
_entity.pdbx_description
1 polymer ?
#
loop_
_entity_poly.entity_id
_entity_poly.type
_entity_poly.pdbx_seq_one_letter_code
_entity_poly.pdbx_strand_id
1 'polypeptide(L)'
;MKFVFIFIFFLSINLYSQYDLKYIGNISVIRNNQKINLDNAIKLYDKDIITTENDGYAEIKITGKSYYIANNGKVNLDSKNAELKKGTIYIRNNAFKSLEEFKKYDNDLQIYADPVPLYAGKMGNIFITSRDEIKIKDSKLLGSSRPIVKFFEVKNSDKKIKIYKSVFGIYVGAQDEKYQFVCNMELKDKTLLNLAIDIKLDFTPPPPKPKQIQGVTSTMTNIISNPQKSKEERELLNGKIYVLYSPTNYADKVYMMPAQGRYSSQFGAFRGYTKDYARYHQGFDIANSNGSPIYAANNGVVKISRELFVRGNCVVIDHGEGVYSSYFHMSKLIAEEGQYVKKGDIIGLIGSTGMATGPHCHWEMRAGNMTFDPLSVLEKNYSDIKDIKNLTRIK
;
A
#
# COMPACT_ATOMS: atom_id res chain seq x y z
N MET A 1 -75.04 -11.08 17.54
CA MET A 1 -73.78 -11.58 16.94
C MET A 1 -72.62 -10.77 17.49
N LYS A 2 -71.87 -11.30 18.45
CA LYS A 2 -70.69 -10.64 19.00
C LYS A 2 -69.49 -11.12 18.22
N PHE A 3 -68.82 -10.21 17.49
CA PHE A 3 -67.52 -10.50 16.89
C PHE A 3 -66.43 -10.40 17.94
N VAL A 4 -65.78 -11.55 18.20
CA VAL A 4 -64.56 -11.63 19.01
C VAL A 4 -63.38 -11.39 18.06
N PHE A 5 -62.70 -10.25 18.21
CA PHE A 5 -61.41 -10.03 17.56
C PHE A 5 -60.31 -10.76 18.36
N ILE A 6 -59.78 -11.82 17.77
CA ILE A 6 -58.56 -12.45 18.31
C ILE A 6 -57.37 -11.68 17.75
N PHE A 7 -56.70 -10.91 18.62
CA PHE A 7 -55.39 -10.32 18.33
C PHE A 7 -54.34 -11.42 18.43
N ILE A 8 -53.87 -11.94 17.30
CA ILE A 8 -52.68 -12.79 17.26
C ILE A 8 -51.47 -11.89 17.35
N PHE A 9 -50.90 -11.82 18.56
CA PHE A 9 -49.56 -11.26 18.77
C PHE A 9 -48.55 -12.22 18.07
N PHE A 10 -48.05 -11.85 16.90
CA PHE A 10 -46.84 -12.44 16.41
C PHE A 10 -45.69 -11.96 17.30
N LEU A 11 -45.34 -12.76 18.31
CA LEU A 11 -44.01 -12.68 18.92
C LEU A 11 -43.02 -13.10 17.80
N SER A 12 -42.40 -12.14 17.15
CA SER A 12 -41.20 -12.39 16.40
C SER A 12 -40.11 -12.82 17.38
N ILE A 13 -39.95 -14.13 17.57
CA ILE A 13 -38.78 -14.70 18.23
C ILE A 13 -37.65 -14.42 17.29
N ASN A 14 -36.95 -13.31 17.50
CA ASN A 14 -35.64 -13.08 16.90
C ASN A 14 -34.72 -14.14 17.48
N LEU A 15 -34.53 -15.26 16.78
CA LEU A 15 -33.49 -16.24 17.03
C LEU A 15 -32.15 -15.57 16.76
N TYR A 16 -31.63 -14.84 17.74
CA TYR A 16 -30.28 -14.35 17.69
C TYR A 16 -29.33 -15.54 17.83
N SER A 17 -28.42 -15.70 16.90
CA SER A 17 -27.34 -16.67 17.04
C SER A 17 -26.55 -16.35 18.31
N GLN A 18 -26.29 -17.36 19.14
CA GLN A 18 -25.53 -17.23 20.37
C GLN A 18 -24.16 -17.89 20.21
N TYR A 19 -23.12 -17.24 20.68
CA TYR A 19 -21.74 -17.71 20.59
C TYR A 19 -21.10 -17.75 21.97
N ASP A 20 -20.28 -18.77 22.22
CA ASP A 20 -19.51 -18.87 23.44
C ASP A 20 -18.23 -18.04 23.32
N LEU A 21 -17.94 -17.25 24.34
CA LEU A 21 -16.72 -16.47 24.48
C LEU A 21 -15.81 -17.11 25.53
N LYS A 22 -14.56 -17.40 25.11
CA LYS A 22 -13.47 -17.67 26.07
C LYS A 22 -12.45 -16.53 25.95
N TYR A 23 -11.86 -16.11 27.06
CA TYR A 23 -10.87 -15.03 27.05
C TYR A 23 -9.86 -15.14 28.19
N ILE A 24 -8.74 -14.46 28.01
CA ILE A 24 -7.71 -14.19 29.03
C ILE A 24 -7.33 -12.71 28.96
N GLY A 25 -6.90 -12.12 30.07
CA GLY A 25 -6.53 -10.72 30.15
C GLY A 25 -7.71 -9.75 29.97
N ASN A 26 -7.42 -8.52 29.60
CA ASN A 26 -8.42 -7.46 29.54
C ASN A 26 -9.15 -7.46 28.19
N ILE A 27 -10.46 -7.68 28.24
CA ILE A 27 -11.35 -7.55 27.09
C ILE A 27 -12.58 -6.75 27.42
N SER A 28 -13.30 -6.27 26.41
CA SER A 28 -14.61 -5.66 26.55
C SER A 28 -15.56 -6.13 25.46
N VAL A 29 -16.83 -6.23 25.78
CA VAL A 29 -17.92 -6.50 24.85
C VAL A 29 -18.88 -5.33 24.87
N ILE A 30 -19.24 -4.82 23.67
CA ILE A 30 -20.21 -3.75 23.51
C ILE A 30 -21.41 -4.32 22.76
N ARG A 31 -22.60 -4.15 23.34
CA ARG A 31 -23.90 -4.51 22.77
C ARG A 31 -24.82 -3.30 22.81
N ASN A 32 -25.41 -2.94 21.66
CA ASN A 32 -26.31 -1.78 21.55
C ASN A 32 -25.68 -0.50 22.13
N ASN A 33 -24.39 -0.25 21.84
CA ASN A 33 -23.59 0.86 22.36
C ASN A 33 -23.36 0.88 23.89
N GLN A 34 -23.66 -0.19 24.60
CA GLN A 34 -23.41 -0.32 26.04
C GLN A 34 -22.34 -1.39 26.30
N LYS A 35 -21.42 -1.10 27.23
CA LYS A 35 -20.41 -2.07 27.68
C LYS A 35 -21.10 -3.12 28.56
N ILE A 36 -20.89 -4.41 28.20
CA ILE A 36 -21.43 -5.54 28.92
C ILE A 36 -20.44 -5.92 30.03
N ASN A 37 -20.98 -6.19 31.24
CA ASN A 37 -20.18 -6.75 32.32
C ASN A 37 -19.84 -8.22 32.02
N LEU A 38 -18.58 -8.62 32.19
CA LEU A 38 -18.05 -9.93 31.80
C LEU A 38 -18.09 -10.95 32.96
N ASP A 39 -19.02 -10.84 33.85
CA ASP A 39 -19.18 -11.81 34.94
C ASP A 39 -19.83 -13.11 34.46
N ASN A 40 -19.05 -14.18 34.42
CA ASN A 40 -19.40 -15.59 34.17
C ASN A 40 -20.25 -15.94 32.93
N ALA A 41 -19.64 -16.71 32.02
CA ALA A 41 -20.28 -17.38 30.86
C ALA A 41 -21.15 -16.49 29.95
N ILE A 42 -20.54 -15.49 29.34
CA ILE A 42 -21.23 -14.55 28.45
C ILE A 42 -21.60 -15.22 27.15
N LYS A 43 -22.87 -15.15 26.78
CA LYS A 43 -23.33 -15.43 25.42
C LYS A 43 -23.21 -14.17 24.58
N LEU A 44 -22.50 -14.29 23.47
CA LEU A 44 -22.39 -13.26 22.44
C LEU A 44 -23.54 -13.39 21.44
N TYR A 45 -23.90 -12.28 20.84
CA TYR A 45 -24.96 -12.19 19.83
C TYR A 45 -24.47 -11.45 18.60
N ASP A 46 -25.23 -11.56 17.52
CA ASP A 46 -24.99 -10.77 16.32
C ASP A 46 -24.94 -9.27 16.64
N LYS A 47 -24.01 -8.56 16.00
CA LYS A 47 -23.69 -7.13 16.20
C LYS A 47 -22.96 -6.81 17.50
N ASP A 48 -22.65 -7.77 18.36
CA ASP A 48 -21.72 -7.51 19.46
C ASP A 48 -20.34 -7.12 18.92
N ILE A 49 -19.69 -6.19 19.62
CA ILE A 49 -18.33 -5.76 19.32
C ILE A 49 -17.43 -6.25 20.45
N ILE A 50 -16.42 -7.03 20.10
CA ILE A 50 -15.42 -7.51 21.05
C ILE A 50 -14.13 -6.71 20.83
N THR A 51 -13.56 -6.21 21.92
CA THR A 51 -12.26 -5.54 21.91
C THR A 51 -11.36 -6.22 22.94
N THR A 52 -10.15 -6.60 22.50
CA THR A 52 -9.07 -7.09 23.37
C THR A 52 -8.07 -5.96 23.59
N GLU A 53 -7.58 -5.81 24.82
CA GLU A 53 -6.56 -4.83 25.18
C GLU A 53 -5.14 -5.45 25.11
N ASN A 54 -4.12 -4.75 25.61
CA ASN A 54 -2.71 -5.13 25.46
C ASN A 54 -2.36 -6.55 25.90
N ASP A 55 -3.08 -7.10 26.87
CA ASP A 55 -2.90 -8.44 27.41
C ASP A 55 -4.08 -9.39 27.13
N GLY A 56 -5.11 -8.88 26.45
CA GLY A 56 -6.36 -9.59 26.19
C GLY A 56 -6.26 -10.48 24.95
N TYR A 57 -6.77 -11.70 25.07
CA TYR A 57 -6.98 -12.65 23.98
C TYR A 57 -8.35 -13.29 24.11
N ALA A 58 -9.02 -13.54 22.98
CA ALA A 58 -10.34 -14.15 22.98
C ALA A 58 -10.48 -15.27 21.94
N GLU A 59 -11.30 -16.27 22.24
CA GLU A 59 -11.74 -17.31 21.31
C GLU A 59 -13.27 -17.25 21.20
N ILE A 60 -13.77 -17.30 19.95
CA ILE A 60 -15.18 -17.38 19.62
C ILE A 60 -15.38 -18.53 18.62
N LYS A 61 -16.44 -19.33 18.79
CA LYS A 61 -16.81 -20.38 17.85
C LYS A 61 -18.02 -19.97 17.03
N ILE A 62 -17.89 -19.91 15.71
CA ILE A 62 -18.97 -19.59 14.78
C ILE A 62 -18.95 -20.61 13.63
N THR A 63 -20.09 -21.24 13.37
CA THR A 63 -20.25 -22.16 12.21
C THR A 63 -19.16 -23.22 12.07
N GLY A 64 -18.73 -23.84 13.19
CA GLY A 64 -17.71 -24.89 13.21
C GLY A 64 -16.26 -24.42 13.08
N LYS A 65 -16.02 -23.11 13.05
CA LYS A 65 -14.68 -22.52 13.07
C LYS A 65 -14.39 -21.82 14.39
N SER A 66 -13.14 -21.85 14.83
CA SER A 66 -12.65 -21.07 15.97
C SER A 66 -12.00 -19.78 15.45
N TYR A 67 -12.43 -18.65 15.99
CA TYR A 67 -11.90 -17.32 15.74
C TYR A 67 -11.14 -16.88 16.97
N TYR A 68 -9.85 -16.65 16.80
CA TYR A 68 -8.96 -16.21 17.87
C TYR A 68 -8.59 -14.74 17.64
N ILE A 69 -8.97 -13.88 18.58
CA ILE A 69 -8.68 -12.45 18.53
C ILE A 69 -7.42 -12.21 19.36
N ALA A 70 -6.37 -11.70 18.70
CA ALA A 70 -5.13 -11.35 19.39
C ALA A 70 -5.29 -10.03 20.19
N ASN A 71 -4.30 -9.70 20.99
CA ASN A 71 -4.28 -8.44 21.75
C ASN A 71 -4.44 -7.20 20.85
N ASN A 72 -5.01 -6.14 21.40
CA ASN A 72 -5.36 -4.91 20.68
C ASN A 72 -6.30 -5.13 19.48
N GLY A 73 -7.04 -6.23 19.45
CA GLY A 73 -8.01 -6.56 18.42
C GLY A 73 -9.40 -5.94 18.68
N LYS A 74 -10.09 -5.65 17.57
CA LYS A 74 -11.50 -5.25 17.58
C LYS A 74 -12.26 -5.98 16.49
N VAL A 75 -13.33 -6.68 16.87
CA VAL A 75 -14.10 -7.54 15.98
C VAL A 75 -15.59 -7.26 16.14
N ASN A 76 -16.32 -7.18 15.03
CA ASN A 76 -17.78 -7.18 15.00
C ASN A 76 -18.27 -8.59 14.69
N LEU A 77 -19.31 -9.03 15.36
CA LEU A 77 -19.95 -10.31 15.10
C LEU A 77 -21.14 -10.17 14.15
N ASP A 78 -21.27 -11.16 13.27
CA ASP A 78 -22.51 -11.42 12.54
C ASP A 78 -22.82 -12.93 12.54
N SER A 79 -24.00 -13.31 12.05
CA SER A 79 -24.54 -14.70 12.11
C SER A 79 -23.66 -15.77 11.46
N LYS A 80 -22.68 -15.40 10.67
CA LYS A 80 -21.86 -16.32 9.87
C LYS A 80 -20.36 -16.13 10.10
N ASN A 81 -19.94 -15.02 10.67
CA ASN A 81 -18.54 -14.58 10.65
C ASN A 81 -18.21 -13.64 11.81
N ALA A 82 -16.90 -13.45 12.03
CA ALA A 82 -16.35 -12.38 12.86
C ALA A 82 -15.56 -11.43 11.97
N GLU A 83 -16.04 -10.21 11.81
CA GLU A 83 -15.42 -9.20 10.96
C GLU A 83 -14.36 -8.42 11.71
N LEU A 84 -13.10 -8.55 11.30
CA LEU A 84 -11.98 -7.82 11.88
C LEU A 84 -12.07 -6.32 11.56
N LYS A 85 -12.08 -5.48 12.59
CA LYS A 85 -12.04 -4.01 12.46
C LYS A 85 -10.67 -3.44 12.80
N LYS A 86 -9.92 -4.10 13.67
CA LYS A 86 -8.56 -3.72 14.08
C LYS A 86 -7.84 -4.92 14.68
N GLY A 87 -6.51 -4.95 14.59
CA GLY A 87 -5.67 -5.98 15.20
C GLY A 87 -5.53 -7.24 14.34
N THR A 88 -5.52 -8.40 14.96
CA THR A 88 -5.30 -9.68 14.29
C THR A 88 -6.34 -10.70 14.70
N ILE A 89 -6.88 -11.44 13.74
CA ILE A 89 -7.76 -12.57 13.94
C ILE A 89 -7.23 -13.80 13.22
N TYR A 90 -7.20 -14.92 13.92
CA TYR A 90 -6.84 -16.23 13.37
C TYR A 90 -8.10 -17.07 13.24
N ILE A 91 -8.27 -17.72 12.11
CA ILE A 91 -9.46 -18.56 11.82
C ILE A 91 -8.98 -19.98 11.57
N ARG A 92 -9.44 -20.92 12.40
CA ARG A 92 -9.06 -22.33 12.32
C ARG A 92 -10.27 -23.25 12.33
N ASN A 93 -10.18 -24.36 11.61
CA ASN A 93 -11.13 -25.47 11.73
C ASN A 93 -10.90 -26.27 13.03
N ASN A 94 -9.62 -26.45 13.42
CA ASN A 94 -9.21 -27.10 14.66
C ASN A 94 -8.77 -26.06 15.69
N ALA A 95 -9.38 -26.06 16.85
CA ALA A 95 -9.04 -25.13 17.91
C ALA A 95 -7.62 -25.34 18.45
N PHE A 96 -6.98 -24.29 18.98
CA PHE A 96 -5.85 -24.41 19.88
C PHE A 96 -6.26 -25.16 21.16
N LYS A 97 -5.34 -25.86 21.80
CA LYS A 97 -5.61 -26.57 23.07
C LYS A 97 -6.00 -25.58 24.19
N SER A 98 -5.41 -24.38 24.15
CA SER A 98 -5.68 -23.32 25.10
C SER A 98 -5.43 -21.94 24.49
N LEU A 99 -5.95 -20.89 25.15
CA LEU A 99 -5.61 -19.50 24.79
C LEU A 99 -4.15 -19.16 25.08
N GLU A 100 -3.50 -19.82 26.02
CA GLU A 100 -2.04 -19.65 26.27
C GLU A 100 -1.21 -20.20 25.09
N GLU A 101 -1.62 -21.33 24.52
CA GLU A 101 -0.99 -21.86 23.29
C GLU A 101 -1.16 -20.87 22.13
N PHE A 102 -2.36 -20.31 21.96
CA PHE A 102 -2.61 -19.29 20.95
C PHE A 102 -1.75 -18.04 21.17
N LYS A 103 -1.67 -17.51 22.39
CA LYS A 103 -0.84 -16.36 22.74
C LYS A 103 0.63 -16.57 22.38
N LYS A 104 1.17 -17.78 22.66
CA LYS A 104 2.54 -18.14 22.26
C LYS A 104 2.70 -18.13 20.74
N TYR A 105 1.73 -18.69 20.02
CA TYR A 105 1.73 -18.74 18.57
C TYR A 105 1.68 -17.35 17.95
N ASP A 106 0.83 -16.46 18.45
CA ASP A 106 0.68 -15.08 17.97
C ASP A 106 1.99 -14.26 18.10
N ASN A 107 2.80 -14.53 19.11
CA ASN A 107 4.07 -13.83 19.33
C ASN A 107 5.15 -14.16 18.27
N ASP A 108 5.02 -15.24 17.52
CA ASP A 108 5.96 -15.62 16.46
C ASP A 108 5.78 -14.84 15.16
N LEU A 109 4.61 -14.21 14.99
CA LEU A 109 4.34 -13.33 13.86
C LEU A 109 4.60 -11.86 14.25
N GLN A 110 5.50 -11.19 13.55
CA GLN A 110 5.82 -9.80 13.79
C GLN A 110 5.70 -8.97 12.51
N ILE A 111 5.22 -7.75 12.64
CA ILE A 111 5.04 -6.83 11.52
C ILE A 111 5.69 -5.49 11.86
N TYR A 112 6.43 -5.00 10.90
CA TYR A 112 7.17 -3.74 10.97
C TYR A 112 6.77 -2.84 9.82
N ALA A 113 6.80 -1.53 10.05
CA ALA A 113 6.67 -0.53 8.99
C ALA A 113 7.83 0.46 9.05
N ASP A 114 8.19 1.02 7.90
CA ASP A 114 9.21 2.05 7.76
C ASP A 114 8.84 2.98 6.59
N PRO A 115 8.74 4.27 6.83
CA PRO A 115 8.75 4.96 8.13
C PRO A 115 7.43 4.82 8.90
N VAL A 116 7.44 5.15 10.18
CA VAL A 116 6.23 5.34 10.98
C VAL A 116 6.36 6.67 11.72
N PRO A 117 5.47 7.66 11.44
CA PRO A 117 4.31 7.58 10.54
C PRO A 117 4.71 7.41 9.08
N LEU A 118 3.77 6.97 8.23
CA LEU A 118 3.91 7.05 6.78
C LEU A 118 3.86 8.53 6.35
N TYR A 119 4.55 8.88 5.27
CA TYR A 119 4.57 10.26 4.76
C TYR A 119 3.95 10.35 3.37
N ALA A 120 3.05 11.32 3.19
CA ALA A 120 2.50 11.63 1.87
C ALA A 120 3.63 12.00 0.88
N GLY A 121 3.60 11.39 -0.30
CA GLY A 121 4.63 11.58 -1.31
C GLY A 121 5.94 10.82 -1.07
N LYS A 122 6.02 9.99 -0.03
CA LYS A 122 7.21 9.17 0.24
C LYS A 122 6.93 7.69 -0.02
N MET A 123 8.01 6.93 -0.08
CA MET A 123 7.97 5.48 -0.13
C MET A 123 7.78 4.91 1.27
N GLY A 124 6.93 3.88 1.38
CA GLY A 124 6.74 3.09 2.59
C GLY A 124 7.10 1.63 2.37
N ASN A 125 7.48 0.97 3.46
CA ASN A 125 7.74 -0.47 3.48
C ASN A 125 6.94 -1.11 4.61
N ILE A 126 6.48 -2.34 4.37
CA ILE A 126 5.97 -3.23 5.41
C ILE A 126 6.77 -4.52 5.34
N PHE A 127 7.21 -4.99 6.50
CA PHE A 127 7.90 -6.27 6.65
C PHE A 127 7.06 -7.18 7.54
N ILE A 128 6.92 -8.42 7.13
CA ILE A 128 6.30 -9.49 7.92
C ILE A 128 7.38 -10.50 8.22
N THR A 129 7.58 -10.82 9.51
CA THR A 129 8.49 -11.89 9.92
C THR A 129 7.69 -13.01 10.57
N SER A 130 8.05 -14.24 10.28
CA SER A 130 7.43 -15.43 10.86
C SER A 130 8.42 -16.57 10.94
N ARG A 131 8.28 -17.45 11.95
CA ARG A 131 8.99 -18.73 12.00
C ARG A 131 8.39 -19.76 11.07
N ASP A 132 7.09 -19.64 10.81
CA ASP A 132 6.38 -20.51 9.89
C ASP A 132 6.38 -19.93 8.47
N GLU A 133 6.28 -20.82 7.48
CA GLU A 133 6.04 -20.43 6.10
C GLU A 133 4.65 -19.83 5.97
N ILE A 134 4.56 -18.66 5.35
CA ILE A 134 3.31 -17.90 5.15
C ILE A 134 3.03 -17.80 3.65
N LYS A 135 1.80 -18.05 3.26
CA LYS A 135 1.31 -17.72 1.92
C LYS A 135 0.41 -16.49 2.00
N ILE A 136 0.90 -15.33 1.56
CA ILE A 136 0.12 -14.11 1.48
C ILE A 136 -0.88 -14.25 0.34
N LYS A 137 -2.18 -14.22 0.65
CA LYS A 137 -3.28 -14.37 -0.31
C LYS A 137 -3.70 -13.03 -0.90
N ASP A 138 -3.82 -12.02 -0.04
CA ASP A 138 -4.23 -10.66 -0.39
C ASP A 138 -3.69 -9.68 0.63
N SER A 139 -3.31 -8.49 0.17
CA SER A 139 -2.87 -7.41 1.04
C SER A 139 -3.21 -6.06 0.45
N LYS A 140 -3.65 -5.13 1.29
CA LYS A 140 -4.10 -3.80 0.89
C LYS A 140 -3.70 -2.77 1.92
N LEU A 141 -3.48 -1.56 1.46
CA LEU A 141 -3.39 -0.38 2.29
C LEU A 141 -4.61 0.50 1.98
N LEU A 142 -5.53 0.59 2.92
CA LEU A 142 -6.81 1.30 2.77
C LEU A 142 -6.66 2.73 3.28
N GLY A 143 -7.02 3.69 2.44
CA GLY A 143 -6.96 5.13 2.67
C GLY A 143 -7.46 5.87 1.43
N SER A 144 -7.25 7.18 1.33
CA SER A 144 -7.67 8.02 0.19
C SER A 144 -6.99 7.61 -1.12
N SER A 145 -5.73 7.20 -1.06
CA SER A 145 -5.06 6.47 -2.14
C SER A 145 -5.08 4.97 -1.82
N ARG A 146 -5.10 4.14 -2.85
CA ARG A 146 -5.09 2.68 -2.70
C ARG A 146 -3.83 2.12 -3.35
N PRO A 147 -2.67 2.24 -2.69
CA PRO A 147 -1.44 1.68 -3.21
C PRO A 147 -1.53 0.16 -3.30
N ILE A 148 -0.92 -0.39 -4.34
CA ILE A 148 -0.77 -1.83 -4.45
C ILE A 148 0.33 -2.26 -3.50
N VAL A 149 0.01 -3.22 -2.63
CA VAL A 149 0.95 -3.80 -1.65
C VAL A 149 1.15 -5.27 -2.00
N LYS A 150 2.33 -5.61 -2.52
CA LYS A 150 2.70 -7.01 -2.80
C LYS A 150 3.94 -7.36 -2.01
N PHE A 151 3.97 -8.58 -1.48
CA PHE A 151 5.07 -9.08 -0.68
C PHE A 151 5.99 -10.01 -1.46
N PHE A 152 7.27 -9.89 -1.20
CA PHE A 152 8.34 -10.73 -1.72
C PHE A 152 9.09 -11.35 -0.54
N GLU A 153 9.40 -12.65 -0.62
CA GLU A 153 10.28 -13.29 0.35
C GLU A 153 11.70 -12.78 0.16
N VAL A 154 12.33 -12.36 1.25
CA VAL A 154 13.69 -11.84 1.24
C VAL A 154 14.63 -12.87 1.83
N LYS A 155 15.74 -13.11 1.15
CA LYS A 155 16.82 -13.95 1.67
C LYS A 155 17.47 -13.29 2.88
N ASN A 156 17.53 -13.99 3.99
CA ASN A 156 18.23 -13.55 5.19
C ASN A 156 19.20 -14.62 5.70
N SER A 157 20.10 -14.25 6.63
CA SER A 157 21.10 -15.15 7.22
C SER A 157 20.49 -16.13 8.24
N ASP A 158 19.38 -15.76 8.89
CA ASP A 158 18.67 -16.62 9.83
C ASP A 158 17.63 -17.47 9.09
N LYS A 159 17.98 -18.72 8.80
CA LYS A 159 17.09 -19.68 8.13
C LYS A 159 15.84 -20.06 8.94
N LYS A 160 15.78 -19.72 10.24
CA LYS A 160 14.65 -20.01 11.12
C LYS A 160 13.53 -18.97 11.02
N ILE A 161 13.83 -17.81 10.44
CA ILE A 161 12.86 -16.71 10.28
C ILE A 161 12.67 -16.43 8.80
N LYS A 162 11.43 -16.48 8.35
CA LYS A 162 11.01 -16.00 7.04
C LYS A 162 10.74 -14.51 7.11
N ILE A 163 11.19 -13.77 6.11
CA ILE A 163 10.99 -12.32 5.98
C ILE A 163 10.31 -12.05 4.66
N TYR A 164 9.19 -11.35 4.74
CA TYR A 164 8.44 -10.87 3.58
C TYR A 164 8.46 -9.34 3.59
N LYS A 165 8.80 -8.74 2.47
CA LYS A 165 8.89 -7.28 2.29
C LYS A 165 7.89 -6.83 1.25
N SER A 166 7.24 -5.70 1.49
CA SER A 166 6.47 -4.96 0.50
C SER A 166 6.96 -3.53 0.41
N VAL A 167 6.99 -2.99 -0.80
CA VAL A 167 7.32 -1.58 -1.09
C VAL A 167 6.09 -0.94 -1.74
N PHE A 168 5.73 0.26 -1.30
CA PHE A 168 4.60 1.02 -1.86
C PHE A 168 4.85 2.54 -1.77
N GLY A 169 4.21 3.29 -2.66
CA GLY A 169 4.19 4.75 -2.58
C GLY A 169 2.96 5.27 -1.85
N ILE A 170 3.06 6.42 -1.22
CA ILE A 170 1.91 7.15 -0.67
C ILE A 170 1.63 8.36 -1.54
N TYR A 171 0.38 8.52 -1.98
CA TYR A 171 -0.01 9.64 -2.82
C TYR A 171 0.32 10.98 -2.15
N VAL A 172 0.96 11.88 -2.89
CA VAL A 172 1.41 13.18 -2.37
C VAL A 172 0.28 14.09 -1.89
N GLY A 173 -0.93 13.88 -2.41
CA GLY A 173 -2.15 14.59 -1.98
C GLY A 173 -2.99 13.81 -0.97
N ALA A 174 -2.46 12.75 -0.33
CA ALA A 174 -3.17 12.01 0.70
C ALA A 174 -3.40 12.89 1.94
N GLN A 175 -4.64 12.88 2.45
CA GLN A 175 -5.09 13.72 3.57
C GLN A 175 -5.69 12.91 4.72
N ASP A 176 -5.54 11.58 4.67
CA ASP A 176 -6.01 10.72 5.76
C ASP A 176 -5.11 10.88 6.99
N GLU A 177 -5.68 10.81 8.17
CA GLU A 177 -4.89 10.79 9.41
C GLU A 177 -4.14 9.46 9.59
N LYS A 178 -4.66 8.39 8.98
CA LYS A 178 -4.08 7.05 9.02
C LYS A 178 -4.49 6.22 7.81
N TYR A 179 -3.67 5.23 7.50
CA TYR A 179 -4.00 4.13 6.61
C TYR A 179 -4.25 2.87 7.42
N GLN A 180 -5.15 2.01 6.95
CA GLN A 180 -5.30 0.68 7.51
C GLN A 180 -4.63 -0.34 6.61
N PHE A 181 -3.59 -1.00 7.11
CA PHE A 181 -3.00 -2.16 6.46
C PHE A 181 -3.85 -3.38 6.76
N VAL A 182 -4.35 -4.05 5.72
CA VAL A 182 -5.07 -5.33 5.82
C VAL A 182 -4.33 -6.39 5.03
N CYS A 183 -4.22 -7.58 5.60
CA CYS A 183 -3.51 -8.70 4.98
C CYS A 183 -4.17 -10.01 5.34
N ASN A 184 -4.42 -10.84 4.31
CA ASN A 184 -4.95 -12.18 4.45
C ASN A 184 -3.85 -13.19 4.11
N MET A 185 -3.54 -14.08 5.03
CA MET A 185 -2.48 -15.07 4.92
C MET A 185 -2.99 -16.48 5.22
N GLU A 186 -2.33 -17.47 4.65
CA GLU A 186 -2.49 -18.89 5.01
C GLU A 186 -1.15 -19.38 5.54
N LEU A 187 -1.16 -19.96 6.73
CA LEU A 187 0.00 -20.56 7.35
C LEU A 187 0.18 -22.01 6.85
N LYS A 188 1.33 -22.62 7.14
CA LYS A 188 1.67 -23.98 6.71
C LYS A 188 0.63 -25.02 7.16
N ASP A 189 0.05 -24.85 8.34
CA ASP A 189 -0.97 -25.72 8.91
C ASP A 189 -2.41 -25.43 8.40
N LYS A 190 -2.54 -24.60 7.35
CA LYS A 190 -3.80 -24.15 6.77
C LYS A 190 -4.63 -23.21 7.65
N THR A 191 -4.08 -22.69 8.73
CA THR A 191 -4.70 -21.60 9.49
C THR A 191 -4.80 -20.36 8.60
N LEU A 192 -5.99 -19.78 8.55
CA LEU A 192 -6.22 -18.49 7.93
C LEU A 192 -5.95 -17.40 8.97
N LEU A 193 -5.12 -16.45 8.59
CA LEU A 193 -4.75 -15.30 9.39
C LEU A 193 -5.19 -14.03 8.67
N ASN A 194 -6.04 -13.25 9.31
CA ASN A 194 -6.47 -11.94 8.84
C ASN A 194 -5.90 -10.87 9.77
N LEU A 195 -5.31 -9.86 9.18
CA LEU A 195 -4.63 -8.78 9.89
C LEU A 195 -5.20 -7.44 9.45
N ALA A 196 -5.43 -6.53 10.40
CA ALA A 196 -5.77 -5.14 10.15
C ALA A 196 -5.04 -4.25 11.15
N ILE A 197 -4.13 -3.40 10.66
CA ILE A 197 -3.31 -2.50 11.49
C ILE A 197 -3.49 -1.08 10.99
N ASP A 198 -3.81 -0.16 11.91
CA ASP A 198 -3.81 1.27 11.62
C ASP A 198 -2.39 1.81 11.67
N ILE A 199 -1.94 2.43 10.58
CA ILE A 199 -0.64 3.07 10.48
C ILE A 199 -0.87 4.57 10.32
N LYS A 200 -0.33 5.37 11.23
CA LYS A 200 -0.44 6.83 11.18
C LYS A 200 0.18 7.39 9.88
N LEU A 201 -0.52 8.33 9.26
CA LEU A 201 -0.02 9.10 8.13
C LEU A 201 0.33 10.52 8.60
N ASP A 202 1.50 10.99 8.22
CA ASP A 202 1.89 12.40 8.30
C ASP A 202 1.79 13.02 6.92
N PHE A 203 1.05 14.09 6.81
CA PHE A 203 0.80 14.77 5.55
C PHE A 203 0.94 16.29 5.69
N THR A 204 1.38 16.92 4.62
CA THR A 204 1.39 18.39 4.52
C THR A 204 0.19 18.79 3.66
N PRO A 205 -0.73 19.64 4.17
CA PRO A 205 -1.84 20.13 3.36
C PRO A 205 -1.33 20.80 2.08
N PRO A 206 -2.04 20.60 0.96
CA PRO A 206 -1.70 21.26 -0.28
C PRO A 206 -1.83 22.79 -0.11
N PRO A 207 -1.02 23.56 -0.85
CA PRO A 207 -1.22 25.00 -0.90
C PRO A 207 -2.63 25.32 -1.42
N PRO A 208 -3.30 26.38 -0.91
CA PRO A 208 -4.70 26.67 -1.22
C PRO A 208 -4.94 27.00 -2.71
N LYS A 209 -3.90 27.40 -3.42
CA LYS A 209 -3.95 27.68 -4.86
C LYS A 209 -2.77 27.03 -5.58
N PRO A 210 -3.00 26.40 -6.76
CA PRO A 210 -1.92 25.88 -7.56
C PRO A 210 -1.09 27.03 -8.17
N LYS A 211 0.24 26.83 -8.24
CA LYS A 211 1.10 27.73 -9.00
C LYS A 211 0.80 27.56 -10.49
N GLN A 212 0.43 28.66 -11.16
CA GLN A 212 0.15 28.64 -12.59
C GLN A 212 1.41 28.35 -13.40
N ILE A 213 1.30 27.42 -14.33
CA ILE A 213 2.36 27.10 -15.29
C ILE A 213 2.34 28.18 -16.37
N GLN A 214 3.51 28.77 -16.63
CA GLN A 214 3.71 29.67 -17.74
C GLN A 214 4.27 28.92 -18.96
N GLY A 215 4.04 29.46 -20.15
CA GLY A 215 4.54 28.85 -21.39
C GLY A 215 3.76 27.58 -21.78
N VAL A 216 2.44 27.58 -21.60
CA VAL A 216 1.57 26.50 -22.10
C VAL A 216 1.65 26.46 -23.61
N THR A 217 2.15 25.34 -24.16
CA THR A 217 2.33 25.14 -25.61
C THR A 217 1.04 24.66 -26.27
N SER A 218 0.97 24.74 -27.62
CA SER A 218 -0.13 24.17 -28.41
C SER A 218 -0.23 22.64 -28.19
N THR A 219 0.88 21.94 -28.04
CA THR A 219 0.93 20.51 -27.69
C THR A 219 0.27 20.26 -26.33
N MET A 220 0.58 21.06 -25.32
CA MET A 220 -0.05 20.92 -23.99
C MET A 220 -1.54 21.19 -24.07
N THR A 221 -1.97 22.21 -24.81
CA THR A 221 -3.39 22.51 -25.02
C THR A 221 -4.11 21.32 -25.67
N ASN A 222 -3.51 20.72 -26.72
CA ASN A 222 -4.06 19.53 -27.36
C ASN A 222 -4.16 18.34 -26.38
N ILE A 223 -3.18 18.13 -25.52
CA ILE A 223 -3.20 17.06 -24.52
C ILE A 223 -4.35 17.29 -23.51
N ILE A 224 -4.49 18.52 -23.02
CA ILE A 224 -5.52 18.88 -22.03
C ILE A 224 -6.92 18.73 -22.63
N SER A 225 -7.12 19.10 -23.90
CA SER A 225 -8.40 18.98 -24.60
C SER A 225 -8.75 17.54 -25.03
N ASN A 226 -7.85 16.58 -24.85
CA ASN A 226 -8.07 15.17 -25.17
C ASN A 226 -7.95 14.26 -23.93
N PRO A 227 -8.87 14.37 -22.94
CA PRO A 227 -8.78 13.64 -21.67
C PRO A 227 -8.90 12.12 -21.86
N GLN A 228 -9.58 11.66 -22.91
CA GLN A 228 -9.71 10.23 -23.21
C GLN A 228 -8.35 9.60 -23.57
N LYS A 229 -7.56 10.20 -24.46
CA LYS A 229 -6.22 9.71 -24.81
C LYS A 229 -5.28 9.73 -23.59
N SER A 230 -5.40 10.76 -22.77
CA SER A 230 -4.65 10.87 -21.52
C SER A 230 -5.05 9.78 -20.50
N LYS A 231 -6.32 9.37 -20.51
CA LYS A 231 -6.83 8.26 -19.69
C LYS A 231 -6.30 6.93 -20.18
N GLU A 232 -6.35 6.67 -21.49
CA GLU A 232 -5.85 5.43 -22.11
C GLU A 232 -4.36 5.21 -21.82
N GLU A 233 -3.54 6.26 -21.94
CA GLU A 233 -2.12 6.18 -21.58
C GLU A 233 -1.93 5.86 -20.10
N ARG A 234 -2.70 6.49 -19.22
CA ARG A 234 -2.64 6.21 -17.78
C ARG A 234 -3.08 4.78 -17.45
N GLU A 235 -4.09 4.25 -18.14
CA GLU A 235 -4.54 2.86 -17.99
C GLU A 235 -3.50 1.86 -18.50
N LEU A 236 -2.82 2.17 -19.60
CA LEU A 236 -1.68 1.38 -20.07
C LEU A 236 -0.59 1.30 -19.00
N LEU A 237 -0.16 2.44 -18.48
CA LEU A 237 0.94 2.48 -17.52
C LEU A 237 0.55 1.90 -16.15
N ASN A 238 -0.54 2.38 -15.55
CA ASN A 238 -0.95 1.96 -14.21
C ASN A 238 -1.62 0.58 -14.20
N GLY A 239 -2.30 0.19 -15.28
CA GLY A 239 -3.03 -1.08 -15.35
C GLY A 239 -2.25 -2.23 -15.98
N LYS A 240 -1.19 -1.95 -16.76
CA LYS A 240 -0.45 -3.03 -17.46
C LYS A 240 1.05 -3.03 -17.19
N ILE A 241 1.67 -1.89 -16.91
CA ILE A 241 3.12 -1.80 -16.72
C ILE A 241 3.50 -1.80 -15.25
N TYR A 242 3.05 -0.82 -14.48
CA TYR A 242 3.43 -0.67 -13.08
C TYR A 242 2.81 -1.72 -12.13
N VAL A 243 1.93 -2.58 -12.65
CA VAL A 243 1.38 -3.73 -11.92
C VAL A 243 2.14 -5.03 -12.17
N LEU A 244 3.14 -5.02 -13.06
CA LEU A 244 4.01 -6.16 -13.33
C LEU A 244 5.11 -6.20 -12.26
N TYR A 245 4.96 -7.05 -11.29
CA TYR A 245 5.92 -7.19 -10.20
C TYR A 245 6.92 -8.28 -10.52
N SER A 246 8.16 -7.91 -10.84
CA SER A 246 9.28 -8.85 -10.88
C SER A 246 9.70 -9.20 -9.45
N PRO A 247 9.82 -10.49 -9.09
CA PRO A 247 10.33 -10.89 -7.78
C PRO A 247 11.84 -10.69 -7.66
N THR A 248 12.54 -10.48 -8.77
CA THR A 248 13.97 -10.24 -8.80
C THR A 248 14.26 -8.78 -8.46
N ASN A 249 15.07 -8.53 -7.46
CA ASN A 249 15.61 -7.21 -7.21
C ASN A 249 16.82 -6.99 -8.14
N TYR A 250 16.70 -6.07 -9.09
CA TYR A 250 17.78 -5.69 -10.02
C TYR A 250 18.59 -4.51 -9.49
N ALA A 251 17.99 -3.69 -8.63
CA ALA A 251 18.57 -2.44 -8.16
C ALA A 251 19.85 -2.68 -7.34
N ASP A 252 20.84 -1.85 -7.57
CA ASP A 252 21.98 -1.67 -6.68
C ASP A 252 21.55 -0.82 -5.45
N LYS A 253 22.43 -0.73 -4.44
CA LYS A 253 22.11 -0.16 -3.11
C LYS A 253 21.59 1.27 -3.14
N VAL A 254 22.14 2.12 -3.98
CA VAL A 254 21.81 3.55 -4.06
C VAL A 254 21.56 3.95 -5.50
N TYR A 255 20.53 4.72 -5.74
CA TYR A 255 20.24 5.29 -7.04
C TYR A 255 21.14 6.49 -7.35
N MET A 256 21.22 6.90 -8.60
CA MET A 256 21.91 8.10 -9.02
C MET A 256 20.95 9.09 -9.69
N MET A 257 21.35 10.36 -9.74
CA MET A 257 20.65 11.36 -10.55
C MET A 257 20.72 10.97 -12.03
N PRO A 258 19.57 10.95 -12.74
CA PRO A 258 19.55 10.49 -14.12
C PRO A 258 20.05 11.51 -15.15
N ALA A 259 20.19 12.77 -14.76
CA ALA A 259 20.70 13.82 -15.65
C ALA A 259 21.44 14.90 -14.87
N GLN A 260 22.36 15.58 -15.53
CA GLN A 260 22.93 16.82 -15.05
C GLN A 260 22.03 17.98 -15.45
N GLY A 261 22.02 19.06 -14.67
CA GLY A 261 21.25 20.25 -15.01
C GLY A 261 20.71 21.01 -13.81
N ARG A 262 19.92 22.04 -14.10
CA ARG A 262 19.25 22.85 -13.08
C ARG A 262 17.96 22.18 -12.63
N TYR A 263 17.74 22.09 -11.33
CA TYR A 263 16.47 21.63 -10.76
C TYR A 263 15.38 22.65 -11.05
N SER A 264 14.47 22.34 -11.96
CA SER A 264 13.46 23.27 -12.45
C SER A 264 12.11 23.13 -11.75
N SER A 265 11.78 21.91 -11.29
CA SER A 265 10.59 21.68 -10.49
C SER A 265 10.70 20.43 -9.64
N GLN A 266 10.34 20.55 -8.38
CA GLN A 266 10.38 19.43 -7.41
C GLN A 266 9.12 18.60 -7.43
N PHE A 267 9.23 17.39 -6.91
CA PHE A 267 8.11 16.50 -6.61
C PHE A 267 7.11 17.18 -5.66
N GLY A 268 5.81 16.92 -5.86
CA GLY A 268 4.75 17.46 -5.02
C GLY A 268 4.39 18.92 -5.27
N ALA A 269 5.05 19.61 -6.22
CA ALA A 269 4.64 20.96 -6.60
C ALA A 269 3.21 20.97 -7.15
N PHE A 270 2.31 21.75 -6.57
CA PHE A 270 0.94 21.87 -7.02
C PHE A 270 0.82 22.85 -8.18
N ARG A 271 0.51 22.37 -9.37
CA ARG A 271 0.57 23.09 -10.64
C ARG A 271 -0.82 23.29 -11.23
N GLY A 272 -1.16 24.52 -11.65
CA GLY A 272 -2.32 24.86 -12.48
C GLY A 272 -1.91 25.01 -13.94
N TYR A 273 -2.50 24.23 -14.82
CA TYR A 273 -2.28 24.28 -16.27
C TYR A 273 -3.31 25.13 -16.98
N THR A 274 -4.56 25.04 -16.50
CA THR A 274 -5.68 25.89 -16.90
C THR A 274 -6.45 26.30 -15.63
N LYS A 275 -7.50 27.13 -15.80
CA LYS A 275 -8.36 27.53 -14.69
C LYS A 275 -8.98 26.33 -13.95
N ASP A 276 -9.28 25.25 -14.69
CA ASP A 276 -10.01 24.08 -14.17
C ASP A 276 -9.14 22.81 -14.13
N TYR A 277 -7.86 22.88 -14.47
CA TYR A 277 -6.97 21.74 -14.49
C TYR A 277 -5.69 22.00 -13.69
N ALA A 278 -5.65 21.44 -12.50
CA ALA A 278 -4.50 21.49 -11.60
C ALA A 278 -4.18 20.10 -11.05
N ARG A 279 -2.90 19.83 -10.80
CA ARG A 279 -2.42 18.56 -10.21
C ARG A 279 -1.09 18.70 -9.52
N TYR A 280 -0.79 17.75 -8.66
CA TYR A 280 0.55 17.61 -8.09
C TYR A 280 1.53 17.09 -9.15
N HIS A 281 2.74 17.64 -9.12
CA HIS A 281 3.88 17.15 -9.89
C HIS A 281 4.31 15.79 -9.33
N GLN A 282 4.29 14.76 -10.17
CA GLN A 282 4.55 13.37 -9.78
C GLN A 282 5.99 12.93 -10.00
N GLY A 283 6.88 13.85 -10.35
CA GLY A 283 8.28 13.60 -10.61
C GLY A 283 9.17 14.77 -10.19
N PHE A 284 10.39 14.72 -10.63
CA PHE A 284 11.41 15.74 -10.41
C PHE A 284 11.98 16.18 -11.77
N ASP A 285 11.98 17.49 -12.04
CA ASP A 285 12.37 18.03 -13.33
C ASP A 285 13.79 18.58 -13.30
N ILE A 286 14.62 18.10 -14.22
CA ILE A 286 16.02 18.50 -14.40
C ILE A 286 16.16 19.14 -15.79
N ALA A 287 16.25 20.47 -15.83
CA ALA A 287 16.39 21.24 -17.07
C ALA A 287 17.85 21.26 -17.53
N ASN A 288 18.06 20.97 -18.81
CA ASN A 288 19.33 21.08 -19.50
C ASN A 288 19.09 21.27 -21.00
N SER A 289 20.15 21.46 -21.78
CA SER A 289 20.08 21.60 -23.22
C SER A 289 19.44 20.40 -23.89
N ASN A 290 18.68 20.66 -24.96
CA ASN A 290 18.15 19.59 -25.81
C ASN A 290 19.30 18.70 -26.32
N GLY A 291 19.14 17.38 -26.25
CA GLY A 291 20.18 16.43 -26.64
C GLY A 291 21.18 16.06 -25.53
N SER A 292 21.11 16.66 -24.32
CA SER A 292 21.91 16.23 -23.17
C SER A 292 21.55 14.80 -22.76
N PRO A 293 22.50 13.97 -22.27
CA PRO A 293 22.24 12.56 -21.96
C PRO A 293 21.34 12.38 -20.74
N ILE A 294 20.49 11.35 -20.82
CA ILE A 294 19.71 10.80 -19.69
C ILE A 294 20.25 9.41 -19.40
N TYR A 295 20.52 9.14 -18.12
CA TYR A 295 21.12 7.91 -17.63
C TYR A 295 20.10 7.08 -16.85
N ALA A 296 20.23 5.75 -16.89
CA ALA A 296 19.50 4.86 -16.00
C ALA A 296 19.90 5.14 -14.53
N ALA A 297 18.92 5.52 -13.70
CA ALA A 297 19.20 5.85 -12.30
C ALA A 297 19.64 4.63 -11.48
N ASN A 298 19.32 3.41 -11.93
CA ASN A 298 19.79 2.15 -11.36
C ASN A 298 19.66 1.01 -12.39
N ASN A 299 20.17 -0.19 -12.05
CA ASN A 299 20.04 -1.40 -12.88
C ASN A 299 18.57 -1.80 -13.00
N GLY A 300 18.18 -2.36 -14.14
CA GLY A 300 16.83 -2.86 -14.34
C GLY A 300 16.54 -3.30 -15.77
N VAL A 301 15.29 -3.66 -16.01
CA VAL A 301 14.79 -4.06 -17.33
C VAL A 301 13.87 -2.99 -17.90
N VAL A 302 14.14 -2.52 -19.10
CA VAL A 302 13.31 -1.53 -19.81
C VAL A 302 11.95 -2.15 -20.15
N LYS A 303 10.87 -1.55 -19.65
CA LYS A 303 9.49 -2.00 -19.91
C LYS A 303 8.78 -1.16 -20.96
N ILE A 304 9.18 0.09 -21.12
CA ILE A 304 8.68 1.03 -22.13
C ILE A 304 9.88 1.76 -22.71
N SER A 305 9.94 1.86 -24.02
CA SER A 305 10.84 2.76 -24.77
C SER A 305 10.15 3.18 -26.06
N ARG A 306 9.21 4.13 -25.95
CA ARG A 306 8.41 4.63 -27.07
C ARG A 306 7.79 5.99 -26.79
N GLU A 307 7.22 6.58 -27.84
CA GLU A 307 6.42 7.79 -27.70
C GLU A 307 5.04 7.48 -27.08
N LEU A 308 4.63 8.29 -26.11
CA LEU A 308 3.32 8.30 -25.48
C LEU A 308 2.68 9.70 -25.62
N PHE A 309 1.36 9.76 -25.54
CA PHE A 309 0.61 10.98 -25.85
C PHE A 309 0.91 12.13 -24.88
N VAL A 310 0.91 11.86 -23.57
CA VAL A 310 1.20 12.87 -22.52
C VAL A 310 2.68 12.98 -22.23
N ARG A 311 3.37 11.84 -22.16
CA ARG A 311 4.77 11.76 -21.70
C ARG A 311 5.78 12.02 -22.81
N GLY A 312 5.32 12.07 -24.07
CA GLY A 312 6.23 12.13 -25.22
C GLY A 312 7.12 10.89 -25.30
N ASN A 313 8.29 11.01 -25.86
CA ASN A 313 9.27 9.91 -25.85
C ASN A 313 9.66 9.59 -24.41
N CYS A 314 9.44 8.36 -23.99
CA CYS A 314 9.68 7.94 -22.61
C CYS A 314 10.35 6.59 -22.50
N VAL A 315 11.12 6.42 -21.43
CA VAL A 315 11.67 5.14 -20.98
C VAL A 315 11.14 4.84 -19.59
N VAL A 316 10.71 3.60 -19.36
CA VAL A 316 10.32 3.07 -18.03
C VAL A 316 11.20 1.86 -17.74
N ILE A 317 11.85 1.87 -16.58
CA ILE A 317 12.73 0.79 -16.11
C ILE A 317 12.11 0.12 -14.88
N ASP A 318 12.00 -1.20 -14.93
CA ASP A 318 11.64 -2.06 -13.79
C ASP A 318 12.91 -2.44 -13.03
N HIS A 319 13.02 -2.00 -11.79
CA HIS A 319 14.13 -2.31 -10.89
C HIS A 319 13.90 -3.57 -10.05
N GLY A 320 12.74 -4.20 -10.22
CA GLY A 320 12.29 -5.34 -9.43
C GLY A 320 11.49 -4.94 -8.20
N GLU A 321 10.86 -5.92 -7.57
CA GLU A 321 10.04 -5.77 -6.36
C GLU A 321 8.94 -4.68 -6.47
N GLY A 322 8.51 -4.36 -7.70
CA GLY A 322 7.51 -3.33 -7.98
C GLY A 322 8.03 -1.89 -7.95
N VAL A 323 9.36 -1.70 -7.94
CA VAL A 323 9.98 -0.37 -8.02
C VAL A 323 10.31 -0.04 -9.46
N TYR A 324 9.91 1.14 -9.91
CA TYR A 324 10.12 1.64 -11.27
C TYR A 324 10.70 3.04 -11.26
N SER A 325 11.55 3.32 -12.26
CA SER A 325 11.88 4.68 -12.66
C SER A 325 11.34 4.99 -14.05
N SER A 326 10.94 6.21 -14.29
CA SER A 326 10.38 6.66 -15.56
C SER A 326 10.99 8.00 -15.96
N TYR A 327 11.30 8.15 -17.25
CA TYR A 327 12.01 9.30 -17.80
C TYR A 327 11.25 9.77 -19.02
N PHE A 328 10.82 11.05 -19.05
CA PHE A 328 9.91 11.57 -20.06
C PHE A 328 10.50 12.73 -20.84
N HIS A 329 9.76 13.13 -21.87
CA HIS A 329 10.01 14.29 -22.72
C HIS A 329 11.29 14.22 -23.55
N MET A 330 11.81 13.00 -23.78
CA MET A 330 13.07 12.80 -24.52
C MET A 330 12.99 13.29 -25.97
N SER A 331 14.12 13.78 -26.50
CA SER A 331 14.28 14.05 -27.94
C SER A 331 14.62 12.79 -28.71
N LYS A 332 15.32 11.83 -28.06
CA LYS A 332 15.73 10.55 -28.66
C LYS A 332 15.70 9.44 -27.63
N LEU A 333 15.14 8.29 -28.00
CA LEU A 333 15.22 7.03 -27.27
C LEU A 333 16.49 6.29 -27.68
N ILE A 334 17.23 5.71 -26.73
CA ILE A 334 18.46 4.93 -26.97
C ILE A 334 18.30 3.51 -26.47
N ALA A 335 17.76 3.33 -25.24
CA ALA A 335 17.48 2.00 -24.71
C ALA A 335 16.26 1.37 -25.40
N GLU A 336 16.23 0.04 -25.53
CA GLU A 336 15.16 -0.71 -26.18
C GLU A 336 14.29 -1.45 -25.16
N GLU A 337 13.01 -1.69 -25.48
CA GLU A 337 12.11 -2.50 -24.63
C GLU A 337 12.65 -3.92 -24.48
N GLY A 338 12.64 -4.44 -23.26
CA GLY A 338 13.20 -5.74 -22.88
C GLY A 338 14.71 -5.70 -22.57
N GLN A 339 15.43 -4.63 -22.92
CA GLN A 339 16.85 -4.49 -22.64
C GLN A 339 17.10 -4.41 -21.11
N TYR A 340 18.11 -5.16 -20.64
CA TYR A 340 18.70 -4.93 -19.33
C TYR A 340 19.69 -3.78 -19.40
N VAL A 341 19.51 -2.78 -18.56
CA VAL A 341 20.40 -1.62 -18.44
C VAL A 341 21.06 -1.59 -17.06
N LYS A 342 22.31 -1.12 -17.04
CA LYS A 342 23.06 -0.88 -15.81
C LYS A 342 22.90 0.57 -15.38
N LYS A 343 23.02 0.81 -14.11
CA LYS A 343 23.12 2.14 -13.52
C LYS A 343 24.20 2.97 -14.23
N GLY A 344 23.81 4.13 -14.77
CA GLY A 344 24.69 5.02 -15.53
C GLY A 344 24.71 4.77 -17.04
N ASP A 345 24.04 3.74 -17.56
CA ASP A 345 23.90 3.57 -19.01
C ASP A 345 23.05 4.72 -19.59
N ILE A 346 23.42 5.22 -20.77
CA ILE A 346 22.64 6.23 -21.49
C ILE A 346 21.40 5.58 -22.08
N ILE A 347 20.21 6.03 -21.66
CA ILE A 347 18.93 5.48 -22.08
C ILE A 347 18.16 6.36 -23.06
N GLY A 348 18.57 7.63 -23.19
CA GLY A 348 17.97 8.61 -24.10
C GLY A 348 18.58 9.98 -23.96
N LEU A 349 18.02 10.96 -24.66
CA LEU A 349 18.51 12.35 -24.67
C LEU A 349 17.38 13.30 -24.24
N ILE A 350 17.71 14.33 -23.47
CA ILE A 350 16.79 15.39 -23.05
C ILE A 350 16.12 16.02 -24.26
N GLY A 351 14.82 16.27 -24.14
CA GLY A 351 14.00 16.92 -25.15
C GLY A 351 12.82 17.67 -24.51
N SER A 352 11.82 17.94 -25.34
CA SER A 352 10.61 18.68 -25.00
C SER A 352 9.37 18.06 -25.66
N THR A 353 9.33 16.73 -25.83
CA THR A 353 8.19 16.02 -26.42
C THR A 353 7.06 15.84 -25.41
N GLY A 354 5.82 15.69 -25.88
CA GLY A 354 4.65 15.55 -25.00
C GLY A 354 4.30 16.81 -24.21
N MET A 355 3.91 16.67 -22.94
CA MET A 355 3.43 17.75 -22.08
C MET A 355 4.56 18.51 -21.38
N ALA A 356 5.43 19.13 -22.16
CA ALA A 356 6.60 19.89 -21.69
C ALA A 356 6.55 21.36 -22.12
N THR A 357 7.08 22.27 -21.29
CA THR A 357 7.22 23.70 -21.57
C THR A 357 8.58 24.06 -22.14
N GLY A 358 9.55 23.15 -22.09
CA GLY A 358 10.91 23.33 -22.58
C GLY A 358 11.78 22.12 -22.28
N PRO A 359 13.03 22.08 -22.75
CA PRO A 359 13.89 20.90 -22.60
C PRO A 359 14.21 20.58 -21.14
N HIS A 360 13.83 19.37 -20.70
CA HIS A 360 14.14 18.82 -19.39
C HIS A 360 13.98 17.30 -19.35
N CYS A 361 14.61 16.66 -18.40
CA CYS A 361 14.30 15.30 -17.98
C CYS A 361 13.28 15.36 -16.87
N HIS A 362 12.06 14.86 -17.08
CA HIS A 362 11.11 14.57 -16.02
C HIS A 362 11.40 13.17 -15.50
N TRP A 363 11.80 13.06 -14.23
CA TRP A 363 12.13 11.79 -13.58
C TRP A 363 11.08 11.43 -12.53
N GLU A 364 10.39 10.30 -12.73
CA GLU A 364 9.47 9.72 -11.72
C GLU A 364 10.10 8.48 -11.07
N MET A 365 9.88 8.32 -9.77
CA MET A 365 10.04 7.05 -9.06
C MET A 365 8.69 6.52 -8.63
N ARG A 366 8.51 5.20 -8.75
CA ARG A 366 7.26 4.53 -8.40
C ARG A 366 7.50 3.28 -7.58
N ALA A 367 6.55 3.03 -6.67
CA ALA A 367 6.38 1.74 -6.03
C ALA A 367 4.97 1.25 -6.37
N GLY A 368 4.88 0.26 -7.24
CA GLY A 368 3.62 -0.14 -7.86
C GLY A 368 2.96 1.01 -8.61
N ASN A 369 1.66 1.19 -8.39
CA ASN A 369 0.85 2.21 -9.06
C ASN A 369 1.03 3.64 -8.50
N MET A 370 1.83 3.84 -7.45
CA MET A 370 2.00 5.15 -6.80
C MET A 370 3.38 5.74 -7.03
N THR A 371 3.43 7.05 -7.30
CA THR A 371 4.67 7.82 -7.33
C THR A 371 5.11 8.21 -5.93
N PHE A 372 6.40 8.36 -5.74
CA PHE A 372 7.01 8.92 -4.54
C PHE A 372 8.20 9.82 -4.93
N ASP A 373 8.64 10.67 -4.00
CA ASP A 373 9.70 11.64 -4.22
C ASP A 373 10.99 10.96 -4.70
N PRO A 374 11.44 11.23 -5.94
CA PRO A 374 12.63 10.62 -6.51
C PRO A 374 13.92 10.87 -5.72
N LEU A 375 14.03 12.03 -5.04
CA LEU A 375 15.23 12.34 -4.28
C LEU A 375 15.43 11.39 -3.09
N SER A 376 14.35 10.77 -2.59
CA SER A 376 14.42 9.86 -1.45
C SER A 376 15.25 8.59 -1.72
N VAL A 377 15.43 8.18 -2.98
CA VAL A 377 16.24 6.99 -3.31
C VAL A 377 17.75 7.27 -3.43
N LEU A 378 18.15 8.53 -3.39
CA LEU A 378 19.57 8.92 -3.45
C LEU A 378 20.27 8.75 -2.10
N GLU A 379 19.51 8.78 -1.00
CA GLU A 379 20.05 8.83 0.37
C GLU A 379 19.94 7.48 1.09
N LYS A 380 19.01 6.64 0.71
CA LYS A 380 18.68 5.40 1.44
C LYS A 380 18.81 4.16 0.58
N ASN A 381 19.42 3.14 1.15
CA ASN A 381 19.38 1.79 0.63
C ASN A 381 18.06 1.11 1.03
N TYR A 382 17.08 1.11 0.13
CA TYR A 382 15.78 0.49 0.34
C TYR A 382 15.78 -1.04 0.18
N SER A 383 16.89 -1.63 -0.26
CA SER A 383 17.02 -3.08 -0.46
C SER A 383 17.69 -3.80 0.72
N ASP A 384 18.35 -3.09 1.64
CA ASP A 384 19.14 -3.71 2.70
C ASP A 384 18.31 -3.91 3.98
N ILE A 385 17.91 -5.17 4.22
CA ILE A 385 17.13 -5.58 5.40
C ILE A 385 18.04 -5.86 6.61
N LYS A 386 19.33 -5.53 6.56
CA LYS A 386 20.28 -5.89 7.62
C LYS A 386 19.86 -5.44 9.02
N ASP A 387 18.91 -4.52 9.13
CA ASP A 387 18.49 -3.91 10.39
C ASP A 387 16.97 -3.89 10.65
N ILE A 388 16.26 -5.02 10.46
CA ILE A 388 14.86 -5.13 10.93
C ILE A 388 14.73 -4.70 12.40
N LYS A 389 15.77 -4.88 13.21
CA LYS A 389 15.81 -4.47 14.62
C LYS A 389 15.64 -2.95 14.83
N ASN A 390 15.93 -2.15 13.79
CA ASN A 390 15.80 -0.69 13.82
C ASN A 390 14.46 -0.19 13.26
N LEU A 391 13.60 -1.10 12.78
CA LEU A 391 12.30 -0.75 12.25
C LEU A 391 11.27 -0.62 13.37
N THR A 392 10.26 0.20 13.14
CA THR A 392 9.14 0.33 14.07
C THR A 392 8.24 -0.90 13.97
N ARG A 393 8.16 -1.67 15.05
CA ARG A 393 7.23 -2.78 15.18
C ARG A 393 5.82 -2.21 15.31
N ILE A 394 4.87 -2.68 14.48
CA ILE A 394 3.47 -2.30 14.48
C ILE A 394 2.54 -3.45 14.88
N LYS A 395 3.08 -4.69 14.94
CA LYS A 395 2.50 -5.86 15.60
C LYS A 395 3.58 -6.76 16.19
#